data_9abe4971d6d03d23b42f776213b89a36
#
_entry.id   9abe4971d6d03d23b42f776213b89a36
#
_cell.length_a   1.000
_cell.length_b   1.000
_cell.length_c   1.000
_cell.angle_alpha   90.00
_cell.angle_beta   90.00
_cell.angle_gamma   90.00
#
_symmetry.space_group_name_H-M   'P 1'
#
loop_
_entity.id
_entity.type
_entity.pdbx_description
1 polymer ?
#
loop_
_entity_poly.entity_id
_entity_poly.type
_entity_poly.pdbx_seq_one_letter_code
_entity_poly.pdbx_strand_id
1 'polypeptide(L)'
;MKSRFLTNYTETSFLSTIQMNLRRCKSFDFSVSFIKKAGLVLLAKDIKAALERGAKGRIITSTYQNFTDVESLNFFMSLTQFPHFECHLDDECFHDEKNYSTNGFHSKGYIFEMEDNRVEMVVGSSDITRYALLKNIEWDLVVD
;
A
#
# COMPACT_ATOMS: atom_id res chain seq x y z
N MET A 1 -8.85 -17.77 12.69
CA MET A 1 -8.32 -17.24 11.42
C MET A 1 -9.35 -17.43 10.34
N LYS A 2 -9.85 -16.38 9.77
CA LYS A 2 -10.75 -16.41 8.60
C LYS A 2 -9.99 -15.86 7.40
N SER A 3 -10.29 -16.38 6.22
CA SER A 3 -9.70 -15.88 4.98
C SER A 3 -10.77 -15.58 3.96
N ARG A 4 -10.52 -14.59 3.11
CA ARG A 4 -11.43 -14.15 2.06
C ARG A 4 -10.64 -13.80 0.81
N PHE A 5 -11.05 -14.35 -0.31
CA PHE A 5 -10.45 -14.07 -1.61
C PHE A 5 -11.09 -12.83 -2.24
N LEU A 6 -10.27 -11.96 -2.81
CA LEU A 6 -10.69 -10.74 -3.48
C LEU A 6 -10.23 -10.73 -4.93
N THR A 7 -11.06 -10.18 -5.78
CA THR A 7 -10.70 -9.71 -7.12
C THR A 7 -11.38 -8.36 -7.38
N ASN A 8 -11.08 -7.69 -8.50
CA ASN A 8 -11.82 -6.48 -8.89
C ASN A 8 -13.28 -6.77 -9.31
N TYR A 9 -13.65 -8.03 -9.43
CA TYR A 9 -14.97 -8.50 -9.87
C TYR A 9 -15.79 -9.16 -8.76
N THR A 10 -15.27 -9.22 -7.55
CA THR A 10 -16.01 -9.69 -6.37
C THR A 10 -16.90 -8.57 -5.83
N GLU A 11 -17.95 -8.94 -5.10
CA GLU A 11 -18.86 -7.98 -4.43
C GLU A 11 -18.08 -6.99 -3.55
N THR A 12 -17.06 -7.48 -2.84
CA THR A 12 -16.11 -6.65 -2.12
C THR A 12 -14.78 -6.69 -2.85
N SER A 13 -14.39 -5.58 -3.46
CA SER A 13 -13.13 -5.47 -4.20
C SER A 13 -11.94 -5.19 -3.29
N PHE A 14 -10.72 -5.36 -3.83
CA PHE A 14 -9.49 -4.94 -3.16
C PHE A 14 -9.56 -3.46 -2.73
N LEU A 15 -9.90 -2.54 -3.65
CA LEU A 15 -9.98 -1.11 -3.36
C LEU A 15 -10.95 -0.81 -2.19
N SER A 16 -12.16 -1.37 -2.25
CA SER A 16 -13.16 -1.14 -1.19
C SER A 16 -12.71 -1.71 0.16
N THR A 17 -12.00 -2.83 0.16
CA THR A 17 -11.42 -3.42 1.38
C THR A 17 -10.37 -2.50 2.00
N ILE A 18 -9.40 -2.02 1.21
CA ILE A 18 -8.37 -1.10 1.70
C ILE A 18 -8.98 0.19 2.24
N GLN A 19 -9.92 0.80 1.50
CA GLN A 19 -10.62 2.02 1.94
C GLN A 19 -11.36 1.80 3.26
N MET A 20 -12.09 0.69 3.38
CA MET A 20 -12.86 0.37 4.59
C MET A 20 -11.93 0.16 5.79
N ASN A 21 -10.78 -0.49 5.60
CA ASN A 21 -9.81 -0.71 6.66
C ASN A 21 -9.13 0.60 7.08
N LEU A 22 -8.70 1.45 6.15
CA LEU A 22 -8.16 2.77 6.45
C LEU A 22 -9.10 3.64 7.28
N ARG A 23 -10.41 3.54 7.07
CA ARG A 23 -11.43 4.31 7.83
C ARG A 23 -11.58 3.85 9.28
N ARG A 24 -11.10 2.66 9.66
CA ARG A 24 -11.35 2.04 10.96
C ARG A 24 -10.11 1.60 11.72
N CYS A 25 -8.95 1.56 11.05
CA CYS A 25 -7.72 1.09 11.69
C CYS A 25 -7.15 2.11 12.68
N LYS A 26 -6.44 1.60 13.67
CA LYS A 26 -5.55 2.40 14.55
C LYS A 26 -4.11 2.43 14.02
N SER A 27 -3.74 1.48 13.15
CA SER A 27 -2.49 1.55 12.37
C SER A 27 -2.62 0.82 11.04
N PHE A 28 -1.78 1.25 10.08
CA PHE A 28 -1.63 0.57 8.80
C PHE A 28 -0.16 0.52 8.37
N ASP A 29 0.22 -0.61 7.78
CA ASP A 29 1.55 -0.85 7.21
C ASP A 29 1.40 -1.34 5.78
N PHE A 30 1.95 -0.60 4.82
CA PHE A 30 1.92 -0.97 3.40
C PHE A 30 3.32 -1.29 2.92
N SER A 31 3.48 -2.45 2.29
CA SER A 31 4.69 -2.84 1.57
C SER A 31 4.29 -3.04 0.11
N VAL A 32 4.57 -2.05 -0.75
CA VAL A 32 4.04 -1.99 -2.11
C VAL A 32 5.12 -1.61 -3.10
N SER A 33 5.35 -2.47 -4.10
CA SER A 33 6.41 -2.28 -5.10
C SER A 33 6.18 -1.06 -5.97
N PHE A 34 4.96 -0.90 -6.48
CA PHE A 34 4.65 0.10 -7.49
C PHE A 34 3.50 1.00 -7.05
N ILE A 35 3.77 2.29 -6.99
CA ILE A 35 2.77 3.29 -6.63
C ILE A 35 2.72 4.36 -7.72
N LYS A 36 1.57 4.47 -8.36
CA LYS A 36 1.29 5.48 -9.38
C LYS A 36 0.27 6.48 -8.86
N LYS A 37 0.48 7.75 -9.14
CA LYS A 37 -0.45 8.84 -8.80
C LYS A 37 -1.90 8.51 -9.16
N ALA A 38 -2.12 7.93 -10.35
CA ALA A 38 -3.46 7.58 -10.81
C ALA A 38 -4.16 6.51 -9.96
N GLY A 39 -3.41 5.65 -9.26
CA GLY A 39 -3.93 4.72 -8.26
C GLY A 39 -4.02 5.37 -6.88
N LEU A 40 -2.96 6.09 -6.50
CA LEU A 40 -2.86 6.71 -5.18
C LEU A 40 -4.01 7.70 -4.90
N VAL A 41 -4.48 8.45 -5.89
CA VAL A 41 -5.61 9.38 -5.72
C VAL A 41 -6.90 8.69 -5.24
N LEU A 42 -7.05 7.38 -5.49
CA LEU A 42 -8.20 6.61 -5.02
C LEU A 42 -8.13 6.29 -3.52
N LEU A 43 -6.94 6.35 -2.92
CA LEU A 43 -6.68 6.06 -1.51
C LEU A 43 -6.23 7.27 -0.70
N ALA A 44 -5.76 8.34 -1.36
CA ALA A 44 -5.10 9.48 -0.73
C ALA A 44 -5.97 10.15 0.36
N LYS A 45 -7.27 10.30 0.10
CA LYS A 45 -8.21 10.87 1.06
C LYS A 45 -8.35 9.99 2.32
N ASP A 46 -8.46 8.67 2.14
CA ASP A 46 -8.64 7.74 3.25
C ASP A 46 -7.35 7.60 4.07
N ILE A 47 -6.17 7.58 3.41
CA ILE A 47 -4.86 7.59 4.08
C ILE A 47 -4.72 8.86 4.94
N LYS A 48 -4.97 10.03 4.37
CA LYS A 48 -4.88 11.29 5.09
C LYS A 48 -5.85 11.35 6.26
N ALA A 49 -7.11 10.96 6.05
CA ALA A 49 -8.13 10.93 7.10
C ALA A 49 -7.79 9.95 8.24
N ALA A 50 -7.14 8.81 7.92
CA ALA A 50 -6.64 7.90 8.94
C ALA A 50 -5.59 8.57 9.84
N LEU A 51 -4.61 9.26 9.24
CA LEU A 51 -3.57 9.99 9.96
C LEU A 51 -4.14 11.16 10.77
N GLU A 52 -5.06 11.94 10.21
CA GLU A 52 -5.75 13.03 10.92
C GLU A 52 -6.56 12.53 12.12
N ARG A 53 -7.07 11.31 12.07
CA ARG A 53 -7.75 10.63 13.19
C ARG A 53 -6.78 10.12 14.26
N GLY A 54 -5.47 10.10 13.98
CA GLY A 54 -4.43 9.62 14.89
C GLY A 54 -3.96 8.19 14.62
N ALA A 55 -4.39 7.56 13.53
CA ALA A 55 -3.87 6.25 13.14
C ALA A 55 -2.37 6.35 12.81
N LYS A 56 -1.59 5.35 13.24
CA LYS A 56 -0.17 5.25 12.85
C LYS A 56 -0.07 4.69 11.44
N GLY A 57 0.80 5.27 10.61
CA GLY A 57 0.98 4.82 9.24
C GLY A 57 2.44 4.56 8.89
N ARG A 58 2.72 3.45 8.22
CA ARG A 58 4.03 3.17 7.63
C ARG A 58 3.86 2.67 6.21
N ILE A 59 4.70 3.20 5.32
CA ILE A 59 4.73 2.75 3.93
C ILE A 59 6.19 2.46 3.55
N ILE A 60 6.43 1.31 2.97
CA ILE A 60 7.66 1.01 2.26
C ILE A 60 7.33 0.76 0.79
N THR A 61 8.05 1.43 -0.09
CA THR A 61 7.97 1.27 -1.53
C THR A 61 9.37 1.28 -2.14
N SER A 62 9.47 1.14 -3.45
CA SER A 62 10.76 1.12 -4.12
C SER A 62 10.78 1.98 -5.38
N THR A 63 11.98 2.27 -5.84
CA THR A 63 12.24 2.82 -7.17
C THR A 63 12.48 1.74 -8.22
N TYR A 64 12.28 0.47 -7.86
CA TYR A 64 12.51 -0.66 -8.77
C TYR A 64 11.83 -0.44 -10.13
N GLN A 65 12.62 -0.58 -11.19
CA GLN A 65 12.22 -0.34 -12.57
C GLN A 65 11.60 1.06 -12.84
N ASN A 66 11.80 2.04 -11.98
CA ASN A 66 11.21 3.38 -12.07
C ASN A 66 9.68 3.39 -12.20
N PHE A 67 9.00 2.38 -11.67
CA PHE A 67 7.54 2.30 -11.75
C PHE A 67 6.82 3.19 -10.73
N THR A 68 7.39 3.42 -9.55
CA THR A 68 6.82 4.40 -8.61
C THR A 68 7.10 5.82 -9.10
N ASP A 69 6.07 6.64 -9.26
CA ASP A 69 6.25 8.01 -9.77
C ASP A 69 6.59 9.02 -8.67
N VAL A 70 7.23 10.11 -9.09
CA VAL A 70 7.71 11.17 -8.20
C VAL A 70 6.54 11.85 -7.46
N GLU A 71 5.40 12.01 -8.11
CA GLU A 71 4.22 12.63 -7.51
C GLU A 71 3.68 11.78 -6.34
N SER A 72 3.74 10.45 -6.44
CA SER A 72 3.37 9.56 -5.35
C SER A 72 4.34 9.68 -4.18
N LEU A 73 5.64 9.75 -4.44
CA LEU A 73 6.66 9.96 -3.41
C LEU A 73 6.48 11.32 -2.72
N ASN A 74 6.23 12.38 -3.49
CA ASN A 74 5.96 13.72 -2.95
C ASN A 74 4.72 13.74 -2.05
N PHE A 75 3.67 13.00 -2.43
CA PHE A 75 2.49 12.88 -1.57
C PHE A 75 2.86 12.26 -0.21
N PHE A 76 3.57 11.14 -0.19
CA PHE A 76 3.98 10.51 1.07
C PHE A 76 4.96 11.38 1.86
N MET A 77 5.88 12.07 1.21
CA MET A 77 6.75 13.04 1.86
C MET A 77 5.96 14.16 2.53
N SER A 78 4.88 14.63 1.93
CA SER A 78 4.01 15.63 2.56
C SER A 78 3.31 15.13 3.82
N LEU A 79 3.07 13.81 3.93
CA LEU A 79 2.44 13.20 5.10
C LEU A 79 3.41 13.01 6.29
N THR A 80 4.73 13.14 6.09
CA THR A 80 5.71 13.07 7.18
C THR A 80 5.59 14.23 8.18
N GLN A 81 4.79 15.24 7.88
CA GLN A 81 4.37 16.24 8.86
C GLN A 81 3.57 15.63 10.03
N PHE A 82 2.92 14.48 9.83
CA PHE A 82 2.30 13.73 10.92
C PHE A 82 3.40 12.94 11.67
N PRO A 83 3.60 13.16 12.98
CA PRO A 83 4.69 12.54 13.73
C PRO A 83 4.58 11.02 13.89
N HIS A 84 3.43 10.46 13.52
CA HIS A 84 3.12 9.03 13.58
C HIS A 84 3.03 8.39 12.18
N PHE A 85 3.57 9.07 11.16
CA PHE A 85 3.68 8.53 9.80
C PHE A 85 5.15 8.41 9.36
N GLU A 86 5.47 7.27 8.76
CA GLU A 86 6.79 6.97 8.20
C GLU A 86 6.66 6.51 6.74
N CYS A 87 7.56 7.00 5.89
CA CYS A 87 7.71 6.52 4.53
C CYS A 87 9.16 6.07 4.30
N HIS A 88 9.34 4.84 3.86
CA HIS A 88 10.63 4.25 3.56
C HIS A 88 10.71 3.95 2.07
N LEU A 89 11.85 4.27 1.48
CA LEU A 89 12.15 4.00 0.09
C LEU A 89 13.28 2.97 0.00
N ASP A 90 13.00 1.84 -0.62
CA ASP A 90 14.04 0.89 -1.00
C ASP A 90 14.70 1.37 -2.29
N ASP A 91 16.00 1.70 -2.19
CA ASP A 91 16.81 2.25 -3.27
C ASP A 91 17.95 1.30 -3.69
N GLU A 92 17.94 0.05 -3.24
CA GLU A 92 19.00 -0.93 -3.57
C GLU A 92 19.28 -1.06 -5.07
N CYS A 93 18.31 -0.67 -5.90
CA CYS A 93 18.47 -0.67 -7.35
C CYS A 93 19.51 0.33 -7.89
N PHE A 94 19.95 1.30 -7.09
CA PHE A 94 20.87 2.36 -7.54
C PHE A 94 22.34 2.08 -7.22
N HIS A 95 22.67 1.06 -6.44
CA HIS A 95 24.00 0.91 -5.85
C HIS A 95 24.98 0.10 -6.69
N ASP A 96 24.60 -0.48 -7.85
CA ASP A 96 25.56 -1.26 -8.62
C ASP A 96 25.32 -1.24 -10.13
N GLU A 97 26.07 -0.37 -10.83
CA GLU A 97 26.16 -0.40 -12.29
C GLU A 97 26.87 -1.67 -12.83
N LYS A 98 27.48 -2.49 -11.97
CA LYS A 98 28.29 -3.66 -12.35
C LYS A 98 27.80 -5.01 -11.83
N ASN A 99 26.97 -5.03 -10.80
CA ASN A 99 26.34 -6.23 -10.29
C ASN A 99 24.83 -6.13 -10.48
N TYR A 100 24.31 -6.86 -11.41
CA TYR A 100 22.88 -7.17 -11.50
C TYR A 100 22.47 -8.03 -10.29
N SER A 101 22.78 -7.56 -9.10
CA SER A 101 22.30 -8.16 -7.88
C SER A 101 20.88 -7.66 -7.62
N THR A 102 20.06 -8.42 -7.84
CA THR A 102 18.72 -8.23 -8.23
C THR A 102 17.76 -8.88 -7.29
N ASN A 103 17.81 -8.51 -6.04
CA ASN A 103 16.69 -8.69 -5.15
C ASN A 103 15.70 -7.55 -5.38
N GLY A 104 14.93 -7.65 -6.48
CA GLY A 104 13.93 -6.65 -6.78
C GLY A 104 12.85 -6.62 -5.69
N PHE A 105 12.62 -5.44 -5.12
CA PHE A 105 11.50 -5.24 -4.21
C PHE A 105 10.18 -5.40 -4.98
N HIS A 106 9.45 -6.49 -4.74
CA HIS A 106 8.23 -6.82 -5.47
C HIS A 106 7.08 -7.27 -4.55
N SER A 107 7.07 -6.79 -3.32
CA SER A 107 6.02 -7.12 -2.35
C SER A 107 4.74 -6.30 -2.56
N LYS A 108 3.60 -6.89 -2.24
CA LYS A 108 2.29 -6.26 -2.16
C LYS A 108 1.58 -6.82 -0.94
N GLY A 109 1.73 -6.09 0.15
CA GLY A 109 1.15 -6.44 1.44
C GLY A 109 0.60 -5.22 2.14
N TYR A 110 -0.56 -5.38 2.75
CA TYR A 110 -1.30 -4.32 3.44
C TYR A 110 -1.76 -4.87 4.77
N ILE A 111 -1.28 -4.30 5.86
CA ILE A 111 -1.57 -4.78 7.21
C ILE A 111 -2.31 -3.66 7.95
N PHE A 112 -3.38 -4.03 8.63
CA PHE A 112 -4.19 -3.11 9.42
C PHE A 112 -4.39 -3.66 10.81
N GLU A 113 -4.10 -2.86 11.83
CA GLU A 113 -4.48 -3.15 13.20
C GLU A 113 -5.73 -2.34 13.56
N MET A 114 -6.76 -3.02 14.00
CA MET A 114 -8.04 -2.41 14.35
C MET A 114 -8.08 -1.99 15.83
N GLU A 115 -9.05 -1.17 16.20
CA GLU A 115 -9.23 -0.69 17.58
C GLU A 115 -9.40 -1.83 18.60
N ASP A 116 -9.99 -2.95 18.20
CA ASP A 116 -10.17 -4.15 19.01
C ASP A 116 -8.95 -5.10 19.00
N ASN A 117 -7.79 -4.63 18.53
CA ASN A 117 -6.53 -5.36 18.39
C ASN A 117 -6.57 -6.54 17.39
N ARG A 118 -7.60 -6.68 16.59
CA ARG A 118 -7.56 -7.59 15.45
C ARG A 118 -6.60 -7.06 14.39
N VAL A 119 -5.90 -7.96 13.74
CA VAL A 119 -5.03 -7.64 12.62
C VAL A 119 -5.62 -8.23 11.35
N GLU A 120 -5.90 -7.40 10.37
CA GLU A 120 -6.28 -7.86 9.03
C GLU A 120 -5.12 -7.61 8.07
N MET A 121 -4.71 -8.64 7.35
CA MET A 121 -3.66 -8.57 6.34
C MET A 121 -4.24 -8.87 4.96
N VAL A 122 -3.90 -8.04 3.99
CA VAL A 122 -4.20 -8.29 2.58
C VAL A 122 -2.88 -8.51 1.84
N VAL A 123 -2.75 -9.64 1.18
CA VAL A 123 -1.56 -9.99 0.38
C VAL A 123 -2.00 -10.51 -0.98
N GLY A 124 -1.28 -10.14 -2.02
CA GLY A 124 -1.62 -10.60 -3.35
C GLY A 124 -0.83 -9.92 -4.46
N SER A 125 -1.48 -9.71 -5.58
CA SER A 125 -0.85 -9.11 -6.77
C SER A 125 -1.11 -7.61 -6.93
N SER A 126 -2.02 -7.02 -6.15
CA SER A 126 -2.46 -5.62 -6.33
C SER A 126 -1.44 -4.60 -5.84
N ASP A 127 -0.88 -3.84 -6.77
CA ASP A 127 -0.13 -2.61 -6.52
C ASP A 127 -1.07 -1.39 -6.37
N ILE A 128 -0.56 -0.25 -5.90
CA ILE A 128 -1.32 1.01 -5.88
C ILE A 128 -1.22 1.68 -7.26
N THR A 129 -1.84 1.04 -8.24
CA THR A 129 -2.01 1.57 -9.60
C THR A 129 -3.48 1.59 -9.99
N ARG A 130 -3.86 2.51 -10.88
CA ARG A 130 -5.27 2.62 -11.30
C ARG A 130 -5.79 1.31 -11.92
N TYR A 131 -4.95 0.64 -12.69
CA TYR A 131 -5.35 -0.61 -13.34
C TYR A 131 -5.47 -1.77 -12.34
N ALA A 132 -4.53 -1.91 -11.40
CA ALA A 132 -4.62 -2.92 -10.36
C ALA A 132 -5.86 -2.70 -9.47
N LEU A 133 -6.17 -1.44 -9.14
CA LEU A 133 -7.29 -1.12 -8.25
C LEU A 133 -8.68 -1.22 -8.91
N LEU A 134 -8.77 -1.11 -10.25
CA LEU A 134 -10.08 -0.94 -10.90
C LEU A 134 -10.36 -1.89 -12.06
N LYS A 135 -9.33 -2.46 -12.72
CA LYS A 135 -9.51 -3.09 -14.02
C LYS A 135 -8.83 -4.45 -14.19
N ASN A 136 -7.61 -4.61 -13.68
CA ASN A 136 -6.88 -5.86 -13.87
C ASN A 136 -7.58 -7.02 -13.18
N ILE A 137 -7.30 -8.23 -13.66
CA ILE A 137 -7.60 -9.46 -12.92
C ILE A 137 -6.47 -9.61 -11.90
N GLU A 138 -6.73 -9.15 -10.69
CA GLU A 138 -5.82 -9.30 -9.55
C GLU A 138 -6.38 -10.34 -8.59
N TRP A 139 -5.47 -10.99 -7.87
CA TRP A 139 -5.80 -11.97 -6.85
C TRP A 139 -5.21 -11.53 -5.53
N ASP A 140 -6.08 -11.26 -4.57
CA ASP A 140 -5.67 -10.88 -3.23
C ASP A 140 -6.36 -11.74 -2.18
N LEU A 141 -5.66 -12.04 -1.11
CA LEU A 141 -6.17 -12.80 0.01
C LEU A 141 -6.19 -11.92 1.25
N VAL A 142 -7.35 -11.83 1.86
CA VAL A 142 -7.52 -11.22 3.18
C VAL A 142 -7.43 -12.31 4.24
N VAL A 143 -6.65 -12.05 5.28
CA VAL A 143 -6.47 -12.94 6.44
C VAL A 143 -6.68 -12.12 7.72
N ASP A 144 -7.56 -12.64 8.61
CA ASP A 144 -7.80 -12.08 9.96
C ASP A 144 -7.18 -12.98 11.04
#